data_837505053c03a5149c75150b35dbd836
#
_entry.id   837505053c03a5149c75150b35dbd836
#
_cell.length_a   1.000
_cell.length_b   1.000
_cell.length_c   1.000
_cell.angle_alpha   90.00
_cell.angle_beta   90.00
_cell.angle_gamma   90.00
#
_symmetry.space_group_name_H-M   'P 1'
#
loop_
_entity.id
_entity.type
_entity.pdbx_description
1 polymer ?
#
loop_
_entity_poly.entity_id
_entity_poly.type
_entity_poly.pdbx_seq_one_letter_code
_entity_poly.pdbx_strand_id
1 'polypeptide(L)'
;MYFSSERDATEPGHAQCYRMRPDGTGIERLTQSETVDWFPHPTPDGTHCVYISYPKGTLGHPENKNVRLMLMPADGSWHKQIVALFGGQGTINVNSWAPDSKRFAYVAYPVMN
;
A
#
# COMPACT_ATOMS: atom_id res chain seq x y z
N MET A 1 3.49 -13.41 3.24
CA MET A 1 3.84 -12.66 2.02
C MET A 1 2.71 -11.70 1.67
N TYR A 2 3.04 -10.45 1.45
CA TYR A 2 2.10 -9.39 1.07
C TYR A 2 2.36 -8.97 -0.37
N PHE A 3 1.29 -8.69 -1.12
CA PHE A 3 1.41 -8.31 -2.52
C PHE A 3 0.22 -7.47 -2.97
N SER A 4 0.36 -6.79 -4.10
CA SER A 4 -0.72 -6.05 -4.76
C SER A 4 -1.16 -6.79 -6.00
N SER A 5 -2.45 -6.75 -6.30
CA SER A 5 -2.99 -7.47 -7.45
C SER A 5 -4.31 -6.87 -7.93
N GLU A 6 -4.56 -6.98 -9.21
CA GLU A 6 -5.86 -6.66 -9.83
C GLU A 6 -6.74 -7.91 -10.01
N ARG A 7 -6.40 -9.02 -9.35
CA ARG A 7 -7.04 -10.34 -9.58
C ARG A 7 -8.56 -10.36 -9.42
N ASP A 8 -9.09 -9.52 -8.53
CA ASP A 8 -10.53 -9.42 -8.29
C ASP A 8 -11.12 -8.11 -8.85
N ALA A 9 -10.37 -7.41 -9.70
CA ALA A 9 -10.79 -6.12 -10.22
C ALA A 9 -11.91 -6.26 -11.24
N THR A 10 -12.93 -5.39 -11.13
CA THR A 10 -13.96 -5.23 -12.15
C THR A 10 -13.69 -4.02 -13.05
N GLU A 11 -12.78 -3.16 -12.66
CA GLU A 11 -12.33 -2.00 -13.43
C GLU A 11 -10.83 -2.07 -13.69
N PRO A 12 -10.33 -1.60 -14.86
CA PRO A 12 -8.90 -1.61 -15.14
C PRO A 12 -8.10 -0.84 -14.10
N GLY A 13 -6.98 -1.40 -13.68
CA GLY A 13 -6.05 -0.76 -12.76
C GLY A 13 -6.46 -0.78 -11.29
N HIS A 14 -7.59 -1.37 -10.94
CA HIS A 14 -8.07 -1.39 -9.55
C HIS A 14 -7.31 -2.43 -8.72
N ALA A 15 -6.06 -2.15 -8.41
CA ALA A 15 -5.23 -3.01 -7.57
C ALA A 15 -5.62 -2.87 -6.10
N GLN A 16 -5.54 -3.99 -5.37
CA GLN A 16 -5.78 -4.06 -3.94
C GLN A 16 -4.66 -4.84 -3.27
N CYS A 17 -4.57 -4.75 -1.95
CA CYS A 17 -3.56 -5.45 -1.17
C CYS A 17 -4.05 -6.82 -0.72
N TYR A 18 -3.15 -7.80 -0.75
CA TYR A 18 -3.40 -9.20 -0.40
C TYR A 18 -2.25 -9.74 0.44
N ARG A 19 -2.51 -10.83 1.12
CA ARG A 19 -1.45 -11.65 1.73
C ARG A 19 -1.68 -13.12 1.41
N MET A 20 -0.63 -13.92 1.49
CA MET A 20 -0.70 -15.38 1.30
C MET A 20 0.42 -16.05 2.10
N ARG A 21 0.33 -17.36 2.24
CA ARG A 21 1.43 -18.15 2.80
C ARG A 21 2.59 -18.21 1.78
N PRO A 22 3.83 -18.46 2.25
CA PRO A 22 4.99 -18.55 1.34
C PRO A 22 4.87 -19.63 0.25
N ASP A 23 4.05 -20.67 0.45
CA ASP A 23 3.80 -21.70 -0.55
C ASP A 23 2.75 -21.31 -1.60
N GLY A 24 2.20 -20.11 -1.53
CA GLY A 24 1.19 -19.60 -2.46
C GLY A 24 -0.24 -19.96 -2.12
N THR A 25 -0.48 -20.59 -0.98
CA THR A 25 -1.83 -20.94 -0.51
C THR A 25 -2.36 -19.90 0.48
N GLY A 26 -3.65 -19.99 0.80
CA GLY A 26 -4.27 -19.14 1.82
C GLY A 26 -4.29 -17.66 1.43
N ILE A 27 -4.61 -17.34 0.18
CA ILE A 27 -4.67 -15.96 -0.30
C ILE A 27 -5.84 -15.25 0.35
N GLU A 28 -5.55 -14.09 0.97
CA GLU A 28 -6.55 -13.23 1.62
C GLU A 28 -6.48 -11.82 1.05
N ARG A 29 -7.62 -11.25 0.71
CA ARG A 29 -7.73 -9.84 0.30
C ARG A 29 -7.80 -8.96 1.56
N LEU A 30 -6.91 -7.99 1.67
CA LEU A 30 -6.78 -7.15 2.86
C LEU A 30 -7.43 -5.77 2.70
N THR A 31 -7.53 -5.25 1.47
CA THR A 31 -8.21 -3.98 1.19
C THR A 31 -9.43 -4.22 0.31
N GLN A 32 -10.51 -3.48 0.57
CA GLN A 32 -11.76 -3.54 -0.19
C GLN A 32 -12.26 -2.11 -0.37
N SER A 33 -11.40 -1.27 -0.97
CA SER A 33 -11.63 0.15 -1.13
C SER A 33 -11.95 0.49 -2.59
N GLU A 34 -12.46 1.68 -2.82
CA GLU A 34 -12.60 2.24 -4.17
C GLU A 34 -11.28 2.78 -4.70
N THR A 35 -10.31 3.02 -3.82
CA THR A 35 -8.99 3.51 -4.18
C THR A 35 -8.11 2.40 -4.74
N VAL A 36 -7.01 2.79 -5.38
CA VAL A 36 -6.05 1.86 -5.97
C VAL A 36 -4.87 1.72 -5.00
N ASP A 37 -4.69 0.52 -4.44
CA ASP A 37 -3.77 0.28 -3.33
C ASP A 37 -2.60 -0.59 -3.76
N TRP A 38 -1.36 -0.09 -3.52
CA TRP A 38 -0.13 -0.71 -3.95
C TRP A 38 0.90 -0.83 -2.83
N PHE A 39 1.85 -1.73 -3.00
CA PHE A 39 3.08 -1.85 -2.20
C PHE A 39 2.83 -2.02 -0.70
N PRO A 40 2.14 -3.09 -0.28
CA PRO A 40 2.00 -3.36 1.15
C PRO A 40 3.34 -3.81 1.75
N HIS A 41 3.79 -3.09 2.79
CA HIS A 41 5.05 -3.36 3.47
C HIS A 41 4.81 -3.70 4.92
N PRO A 42 4.99 -4.97 5.32
CA PRO A 42 4.78 -5.37 6.70
C PRO A 42 5.88 -4.83 7.62
N THR A 43 5.50 -4.56 8.88
CA THR A 43 6.48 -4.25 9.92
C THR A 43 7.35 -5.46 10.22
N PRO A 44 8.60 -5.26 10.69
CA PRO A 44 9.47 -6.39 11.07
C PRO A 44 8.87 -7.32 12.11
N ASP A 45 8.03 -6.81 13.03
CA ASP A 45 7.34 -7.63 14.04
C ASP A 45 6.09 -8.34 13.52
N GLY A 46 5.71 -8.09 12.26
CA GLY A 46 4.57 -8.75 11.62
C GLY A 46 3.19 -8.31 12.08
N THR A 47 3.08 -7.21 12.84
CA THR A 47 1.79 -6.78 13.42
C THR A 47 1.00 -5.85 12.52
N HIS A 48 1.67 -5.05 11.70
CA HIS A 48 1.05 -4.02 10.86
C HIS A 48 1.66 -4.00 9.47
N CYS A 49 1.02 -3.24 8.59
CA CYS A 49 1.45 -3.07 7.22
C CYS A 49 1.13 -1.64 6.78
N VAL A 50 2.07 -0.99 6.08
CA VAL A 50 1.82 0.29 5.42
C VAL A 50 1.67 0.05 3.92
N TYR A 51 0.75 0.77 3.28
CA TYR A 51 0.59 0.72 1.83
C TYR A 51 0.28 2.12 1.28
N ILE A 52 0.47 2.29 -0.02
CA ILE A 52 0.15 3.55 -0.71
C ILE A 52 -1.21 3.42 -1.39
N SER A 53 -2.03 4.47 -1.28
CA SER A 53 -3.37 4.50 -1.85
C SER A 53 -3.48 5.64 -2.86
N TYR A 54 -3.78 5.28 -4.10
CA TYR A 54 -3.98 6.23 -5.20
C TYR A 54 -5.46 6.55 -5.36
N PRO A 55 -5.79 7.70 -5.98
CA PRO A 55 -7.17 8.03 -6.28
C PRO A 55 -7.84 6.95 -7.14
N LYS A 56 -9.16 6.81 -6.95
CA LYS A 56 -9.98 5.90 -7.78
C LYS A 56 -9.75 6.17 -9.27
N GLY A 57 -9.62 5.09 -10.04
CA GLY A 57 -9.42 5.19 -11.48
C GLY A 57 -7.97 5.34 -11.94
N THR A 58 -7.01 5.37 -10.99
CA THR A 58 -5.59 5.42 -11.35
C THR A 58 -5.17 4.09 -11.96
N LEU A 59 -4.46 4.15 -13.09
CA LEU A 59 -3.89 2.97 -13.75
C LEU A 59 -2.44 2.79 -13.32
N GLY A 60 -2.11 1.58 -12.82
CA GLY A 60 -0.78 1.28 -12.31
C GLY A 60 -0.42 2.07 -11.06
N HIS A 61 0.85 2.39 -10.91
CA HIS A 61 1.37 3.15 -9.75
C HIS A 61 2.25 4.31 -10.23
N PRO A 62 1.64 5.32 -10.88
CA PRO A 62 2.39 6.43 -11.47
C PRO A 62 2.98 7.36 -10.41
N GLU A 63 3.93 8.19 -10.84
CA GLU A 63 4.45 9.29 -10.03
C GLU A 63 3.54 10.53 -10.14
N ASN A 64 3.80 11.53 -9.29
CA ASN A 64 3.14 12.85 -9.36
C ASN A 64 1.61 12.78 -9.21
N LYS A 65 1.15 12.05 -8.21
CA LYS A 65 -0.27 11.94 -7.84
C LYS A 65 -0.49 12.38 -6.39
N ASN A 66 -1.71 12.79 -6.09
CA ASN A 66 -2.14 13.00 -4.71
C ASN A 66 -2.45 11.62 -4.12
N VAL A 67 -1.57 11.14 -3.25
CA VAL A 67 -1.66 9.80 -2.67
C VAL A 67 -1.73 9.87 -1.15
N ARG A 68 -2.10 8.75 -0.55
CA ARG A 68 -2.13 8.60 0.90
C ARG A 68 -1.31 7.38 1.29
N LEU A 69 -0.60 7.49 2.42
CA LEU A 69 -0.03 6.32 3.07
C LEU A 69 -1.02 5.85 4.13
N MET A 70 -1.35 4.57 4.08
CA MET A 70 -2.35 3.94 4.91
C MET A 70 -1.69 2.90 5.79
N LEU A 71 -2.17 2.78 7.03
CA LEU A 71 -1.75 1.75 7.97
C LEU A 71 -2.90 0.77 8.19
N MET A 72 -2.58 -0.52 8.24
CA MET A 72 -3.52 -1.57 8.59
C MET A 72 -2.85 -2.60 9.49
N PRO A 73 -3.60 -3.34 10.34
CA PRO A 73 -3.04 -4.51 10.99
C PRO A 73 -2.79 -5.64 9.97
N ALA A 74 -2.03 -6.64 10.36
CA ALA A 74 -1.63 -7.72 9.46
C ALA A 74 -2.81 -8.44 8.79
N ASP A 75 -3.98 -8.47 9.44
CA ASP A 75 -5.18 -9.12 8.91
C ASP A 75 -6.11 -8.18 8.13
N GLY A 76 -5.77 -6.89 8.00
CA GLY A 76 -6.57 -5.92 7.26
C GLY A 76 -7.89 -5.54 7.92
N SER A 77 -8.08 -5.77 9.22
CA SER A 77 -9.36 -5.57 9.89
C SER A 77 -9.76 -4.11 10.06
N TRP A 78 -8.81 -3.18 9.98
CA TRP A 78 -9.07 -1.74 9.94
C TRP A 78 -8.00 -1.04 9.11
N HIS A 79 -8.29 0.21 8.70
CA HIS A 79 -7.39 1.01 7.87
C HIS A 79 -7.37 2.44 8.37
N LYS A 80 -6.18 3.06 8.43
CA LYS A 80 -6.03 4.43 8.90
C LYS A 80 -5.09 5.19 7.98
N GLN A 81 -5.52 6.38 7.54
CA GLN A 81 -4.63 7.29 6.82
C GLN A 81 -3.63 7.89 7.81
N ILE A 82 -2.34 7.78 7.50
CA ILE A 82 -1.27 8.35 8.33
C ILE A 82 -0.59 9.55 7.68
N VAL A 83 -0.54 9.60 6.34
CA VAL A 83 0.04 10.73 5.61
C VAL A 83 -0.73 10.94 4.31
N ALA A 84 -1.00 12.22 3.97
CA ALA A 84 -1.44 12.62 2.63
C ALA A 84 -0.31 13.41 2.00
N LEU A 85 0.08 13.06 0.75
CA LEU A 85 1.23 13.68 0.11
C LEU A 85 1.09 13.68 -1.41
N PHE A 86 1.95 14.45 -2.07
CA PHE A 86 2.13 14.39 -3.50
C PHE A 86 3.33 13.48 -3.80
N GLY A 87 3.10 12.39 -4.51
CA GLY A 87 4.15 11.40 -4.75
C GLY A 87 3.63 10.29 -5.66
N GLY A 88 3.83 9.06 -5.26
CA GLY A 88 3.39 7.89 -6.01
C GLY A 88 4.55 6.94 -6.26
N GLN A 89 4.87 6.68 -7.52
CA GLN A 89 6.00 5.83 -7.89
C GLN A 89 7.28 6.32 -7.22
N GLY A 90 7.95 5.46 -6.47
CA GLY A 90 9.15 5.78 -5.71
C GLY A 90 8.92 6.18 -4.26
N THR A 91 7.68 6.46 -3.85
CA THR A 91 7.38 6.89 -2.48
C THR A 91 7.65 5.77 -1.46
N ILE A 92 7.09 4.58 -1.66
CA ILE A 92 7.33 3.41 -0.80
C ILE A 92 7.45 2.13 -1.62
N ASN A 93 8.16 2.15 -2.74
CA ASN A 93 8.27 0.97 -3.61
C ASN A 93 8.97 -0.21 -2.92
N VAL A 94 9.84 0.07 -1.95
CA VAL A 94 10.56 -0.95 -1.18
C VAL A 94 10.24 -0.82 0.30
N ASN A 95 10.38 -1.92 1.04
CA ASN A 95 10.15 -1.90 2.47
C ASN A 95 11.24 -1.08 3.16
N SER A 96 10.83 -0.04 3.88
CA SER A 96 11.72 0.90 4.57
C SER A 96 11.38 1.04 6.06
N TRP A 97 10.74 0.05 6.66
CA TRP A 97 10.50 0.01 8.09
C TRP A 97 11.82 -0.08 8.86
N ALA A 98 11.92 0.70 9.95
CA ALA A 98 13.00 0.54 10.91
C ALA A 98 12.85 -0.79 11.66
N PRO A 99 13.97 -1.38 12.15
CA PRO A 99 13.89 -2.68 12.84
C PRO A 99 12.98 -2.70 14.06
N ASP A 100 12.73 -1.54 14.69
CA ASP A 100 11.86 -1.43 15.87
C ASP A 100 10.35 -1.43 15.52
N SER A 101 10.00 -1.49 14.24
CA SER A 101 8.61 -1.47 13.75
C SER A 101 7.83 -0.19 14.09
N LYS A 102 8.51 0.89 14.46
CA LYS A 102 7.88 2.13 14.89
C LYS A 102 8.02 3.27 13.88
N ARG A 103 8.95 3.14 12.94
CA ARG A 103 9.25 4.18 11.95
C ARG A 103 9.50 3.57 10.60
N PHE A 104 9.14 4.32 9.56
CA PHE A 104 9.50 3.98 8.19
C PHE A 104 9.83 5.26 7.40
N ALA A 105 10.56 5.10 6.30
CA ALA A 105 10.89 6.20 5.40
C ALA A 105 10.02 6.18 4.16
N TYR A 106 9.72 7.34 3.62
CA TYR A 106 9.03 7.49 2.34
C TYR A 106 9.54 8.72 1.60
N VAL A 107 9.27 8.78 0.30
CA VAL A 107 9.68 9.91 -0.55
C VAL A 107 8.45 10.68 -0.99
N ALA A 108 8.44 11.99 -0.77
CA ALA A 108 7.43 12.90 -1.26
C ALA A 108 8.03 13.77 -2.37
N TYR A 109 7.18 14.20 -3.31
CA TYR A 109 7.57 15.10 -4.40
C TYR A 109 6.82 16.42 -4.23
N PRO A 110 7.31 17.33 -3.35
CA PRO A 110 6.61 18.58 -3.13
C PRO A 110 6.58 19.43 -4.39
N VAL A 111 5.43 20.08 -4.63
CA VAL A 111 5.29 21.03 -5.73
C VAL A 111 5.99 22.33 -5.33
N MET A 112 6.96 22.74 -6.13
CA MET A 112 7.69 24.00 -5.94
C MET A 112 7.07 25.06 -6.84
N ASN A 113 6.59 26.13 -6.24
CA ASN A 113 6.05 27.26 -6.97
C ASN A 113 7.12 28.34 -7.13
#